data_e17a663ecb9eb9480d7a27a912d3b4a6
#
_entry.id   e17a663ecb9eb9480d7a27a912d3b4a6
#
_cell.length_a   1.000
_cell.length_b   1.000
_cell.length_c   1.000
_cell.angle_alpha   90.00
_cell.angle_beta   90.00
_cell.angle_gamma   90.00
#
_symmetry.space_group_name_H-M   'P 1'
#
loop_
_entity.id
_entity.type
_entity.pdbx_description
1 polymer ?
#
loop_
_entity_poly.entity_id
_entity_poly.type
_entity_poly.pdbx_seq_one_letter_code
_entity_poly.pdbx_strand_id
1 'polypeptide(L)'
;MGGFHGMTLGSLALTTDAESREGAGVVMSNVTHIPAPYMFPELDTIKYMETLLTDDHSGVAKPAAIILESMQADGGVYPLDAEWLRRVRAFCDKYDLLMIVDDIQAGCGRCGNFFSFERAGIVPDIVTVSKSIGGYGMPMSVVLLKPELDIWKPGQHSGTFRGNQLSFVAAKAALQIMNEQE
;
A
#
# COMPACT_ATOMS: atom_id res chain seq x y z
N MET A 1 -7.72 8.44 3.01
CA MET A 1 -8.13 9.34 1.90
C MET A 1 -6.87 9.82 1.20
N GLY A 2 -6.99 10.29 -0.05
CA GLY A 2 -5.84 10.75 -0.84
C GLY A 2 -4.99 9.63 -1.47
N GLY A 3 -5.31 8.37 -1.25
CA GLY A 3 -4.57 7.24 -1.79
C GLY A 3 -5.08 6.78 -3.16
N PHE A 4 -4.13 6.30 -3.98
CA PHE A 4 -4.40 5.65 -5.26
C PHE A 4 -3.82 4.23 -5.26
N HIS A 5 -4.69 3.22 -5.38
CA HIS A 5 -4.31 1.80 -5.27
C HIS A 5 -4.66 0.97 -6.50
N GLY A 6 -5.03 1.63 -7.60
CA GLY A 6 -5.38 0.99 -8.87
C GLY A 6 -6.86 1.11 -9.24
N MET A 7 -7.21 0.55 -10.39
CA MET A 7 -8.51 0.74 -11.05
C MET A 7 -9.28 -0.57 -11.30
N THR A 8 -8.81 -1.71 -10.80
CA THR A 8 -9.64 -2.93 -10.77
C THR A 8 -10.67 -2.81 -9.64
N LEU A 9 -11.77 -3.54 -9.69
CA LEU A 9 -12.89 -3.37 -8.76
C LEU A 9 -12.47 -3.30 -7.28
N GLY A 10 -11.61 -4.22 -6.84
CA GLY A 10 -11.12 -4.24 -5.45
C GLY A 10 -10.20 -3.06 -5.13
N SER A 11 -9.24 -2.77 -5.99
CA SER A 11 -8.31 -1.64 -5.80
C SER A 11 -8.98 -0.29 -5.97
N LEU A 12 -9.99 -0.20 -6.85
CA LEU A 12 -10.77 1.02 -7.03
C LEU A 12 -11.61 1.35 -5.79
N ALA A 13 -12.05 0.34 -5.04
CA ALA A 13 -12.72 0.58 -3.76
C ALA A 13 -11.77 1.25 -2.74
N LEU A 14 -10.47 0.98 -2.81
CA LEU A 14 -9.43 1.57 -1.97
C LEU A 14 -8.99 2.95 -2.47
N THR A 15 -9.02 3.17 -3.80
CA THR A 15 -8.66 4.44 -4.43
C THR A 15 -9.69 5.52 -4.12
N THR A 16 -9.24 6.71 -3.75
CA THR A 16 -10.11 7.81 -3.34
C THR A 16 -10.24 8.93 -4.37
N ASP A 17 -9.51 8.82 -5.48
CA ASP A 17 -9.61 9.76 -6.59
C ASP A 17 -11.00 9.72 -7.25
N ALA A 18 -11.66 10.87 -7.31
CA ALA A 18 -13.03 10.96 -7.79
C ALA A 18 -13.14 10.66 -9.29
N GLU A 19 -12.18 11.14 -10.08
CA GLU A 19 -12.15 10.92 -11.54
C GLU A 19 -12.01 9.44 -11.87
N SER A 20 -11.09 8.73 -11.21
CA SER A 20 -10.92 7.28 -11.38
C SER A 20 -12.14 6.47 -10.98
N ARG A 21 -12.96 6.98 -10.08
CA ARG A 21 -14.19 6.33 -9.59
C ARG A 21 -15.41 6.68 -10.42
N GLU A 22 -15.34 7.72 -11.25
CA GLU A 22 -16.44 8.13 -12.10
C GLU A 22 -16.81 7.02 -13.10
N GLY A 23 -18.08 6.74 -13.22
CA GLY A 23 -18.58 5.69 -14.11
C GLY A 23 -18.36 4.24 -13.65
N ALA A 24 -17.69 4.00 -12.53
CA ALA A 24 -17.50 2.66 -11.99
C ALA A 24 -18.77 2.02 -11.40
N GLY A 25 -19.83 2.79 -11.23
CA GLY A 25 -21.06 2.33 -10.59
C GLY A 25 -20.87 2.10 -9.07
N VAL A 26 -21.40 1.02 -8.56
CA VAL A 26 -21.26 0.68 -7.13
C VAL A 26 -19.92 0.00 -6.92
N VAL A 27 -19.02 0.66 -6.21
CA VAL A 27 -17.74 0.06 -5.80
C VAL A 27 -17.97 -1.00 -4.70
N MET A 28 -16.99 -1.90 -4.56
CA MET A 28 -17.04 -2.91 -3.50
C MET A 28 -17.18 -2.25 -2.13
N SER A 29 -18.04 -2.81 -1.29
CA SER A 29 -18.17 -2.45 0.13
C SER A 29 -16.97 -2.97 0.94
N ASN A 30 -17.01 -2.81 2.25
CA ASN A 30 -15.97 -3.27 3.18
C ASN A 30 -14.66 -2.47 3.13
N VAL A 31 -14.73 -1.23 2.67
CA VAL A 31 -13.63 -0.27 2.73
C VAL A 31 -14.10 0.97 3.49
N THR A 32 -13.35 1.34 4.51
CA THR A 32 -13.54 2.60 5.25
C THR A 32 -12.34 3.50 4.99
N HIS A 33 -12.60 4.67 4.40
CA HIS A 33 -11.55 5.63 4.09
C HIS A 33 -11.27 6.53 5.30
N ILE A 34 -10.05 6.49 5.79
CA ILE A 34 -9.58 7.34 6.89
C ILE A 34 -8.92 8.60 6.33
N PRO A 35 -9.16 9.78 6.90
CA PRO A 35 -8.47 11.00 6.50
C PRO A 35 -6.95 10.85 6.62
N ALA A 36 -6.20 11.31 5.61
CA ALA A 36 -4.76 11.45 5.76
C ALA A 36 -4.43 12.56 6.77
N PRO A 37 -3.36 12.43 7.57
CA PRO A 37 -3.08 13.36 8.67
C PRO A 37 -2.91 14.81 8.23
N TYR A 38 -2.44 15.05 7.01
CA TYR A 38 -2.28 16.40 6.47
C TYR A 38 -3.61 17.07 6.08
N MET A 39 -4.68 16.30 5.85
CA MET A 39 -5.98 16.86 5.43
C MET A 39 -6.69 17.59 6.57
N PHE A 40 -6.49 17.09 7.78
CA PHE A 40 -7.11 17.64 8.99
C PHE A 40 -6.07 17.65 10.10
N PRO A 41 -5.19 18.67 10.16
CA PRO A 41 -4.06 18.72 11.10
C PRO A 41 -4.47 18.63 12.58
N GLU A 42 -5.68 19.09 12.93
CA GLU A 42 -6.21 19.03 14.29
C GLU A 42 -6.80 17.64 14.67
N LEU A 43 -6.93 16.75 13.71
CA LEU A 43 -7.48 15.42 13.93
C LEU A 43 -6.36 14.42 14.23
N ASP A 44 -6.33 13.86 15.44
CA ASP A 44 -5.54 12.65 15.68
C ASP A 44 -6.21 11.45 14.99
N THR A 45 -5.74 11.14 13.78
CA THR A 45 -6.30 10.07 12.94
C THR A 45 -6.12 8.69 13.56
N ILE A 46 -5.12 8.46 14.42
CA ILE A 46 -4.94 7.19 15.15
C ILE A 46 -6.05 7.03 16.18
N LYS A 47 -6.31 8.09 16.97
CA LYS A 47 -7.41 8.09 17.95
C LYS A 47 -8.77 7.96 17.23
N TYR A 48 -8.92 8.59 16.08
CA TYR A 48 -10.12 8.45 15.26
C TYR A 48 -10.35 6.98 14.83
N MET A 49 -9.32 6.31 14.30
CA MET A 49 -9.39 4.89 13.95
C MET A 49 -9.71 4.03 15.18
N GLU A 50 -9.10 4.34 16.33
CA GLU A 50 -9.37 3.63 17.57
C GLU A 50 -10.84 3.73 17.97
N THR A 51 -11.42 4.93 17.90
CA THR A 51 -12.84 5.14 18.17
C THR A 51 -13.72 4.33 17.22
N LEU A 52 -13.38 4.29 15.92
CA LEU A 52 -14.12 3.49 14.95
C LEU A 52 -14.12 1.99 15.28
N LEU A 53 -13.04 1.46 15.85
CA LEU A 53 -12.93 0.04 16.20
C LEU A 53 -13.52 -0.31 17.57
N THR A 54 -13.61 0.64 18.49
CA THR A 54 -13.99 0.38 19.87
C THR A 54 -15.40 0.85 20.24
N ASP A 55 -16.00 1.70 19.42
CA ASP A 55 -17.37 2.16 19.61
C ASP A 55 -18.35 1.22 18.88
N ASP A 56 -19.22 0.59 19.62
CA ASP A 56 -20.23 -0.35 19.12
C ASP A 56 -21.24 0.27 18.15
N HIS A 57 -21.31 1.60 18.13
CA HIS A 57 -22.21 2.35 17.24
C HIS A 57 -21.49 3.05 16.08
N SER A 58 -20.19 2.78 15.89
CA SER A 58 -19.43 3.37 14.80
C SER A 58 -19.89 2.92 13.40
N GLY A 59 -20.56 1.76 13.32
CA GLY A 59 -20.95 1.15 12.05
C GLY A 59 -19.78 0.53 11.27
N VAL A 60 -18.57 0.49 11.83
CA VAL A 60 -17.37 -0.06 11.22
C VAL A 60 -17.01 -1.41 11.86
N ALA A 61 -17.09 -2.48 11.08
CA ALA A 61 -16.59 -3.77 11.51
C ALA A 61 -15.05 -3.76 11.57
N LYS A 62 -14.47 -4.57 12.47
CA LYS A 62 -13.01 -4.75 12.55
C LYS A 62 -12.46 -5.15 11.17
N PRO A 63 -11.59 -4.35 10.54
CA PRO A 63 -11.01 -4.68 9.25
C PRO A 63 -9.93 -5.75 9.37
N ALA A 64 -9.60 -6.42 8.26
CA ALA A 64 -8.48 -7.34 8.20
C ALA A 64 -7.13 -6.61 8.10
N ALA A 65 -7.12 -5.43 7.49
CA ALA A 65 -5.87 -4.71 7.21
C ALA A 65 -6.10 -3.20 7.10
N ILE A 66 -5.00 -2.46 7.23
CA ILE A 66 -4.89 -1.07 6.82
C ILE A 66 -3.94 -1.02 5.63
N ILE A 67 -4.37 -0.40 4.52
CA ILE A 67 -3.52 -0.13 3.36
C ILE A 67 -3.25 1.37 3.25
N LEU A 68 -2.01 1.72 2.95
CA LEU A 68 -1.59 3.11 2.75
C LEU A 68 -0.38 3.21 1.81
N GLU A 69 -0.20 4.39 1.21
CA GLU A 69 1.07 4.82 0.63
C GLU A 69 1.85 5.59 1.69
N SER A 70 3.15 5.32 1.89
CA SER A 70 3.97 6.11 2.83
C SER A 70 4.23 7.53 2.32
N MET A 71 4.14 7.71 1.00
CA MET A 71 4.06 8.98 0.31
C MET A 71 2.94 8.86 -0.74
N GLN A 72 1.89 9.63 -0.58
CA GLN A 72 0.79 9.70 -1.54
C GLN A 72 1.23 10.48 -2.76
N ALA A 73 1.68 9.77 -3.79
CA ALA A 73 2.30 10.40 -4.95
C ALA A 73 1.27 10.95 -5.92
N ASP A 74 0.30 10.14 -6.32
CA ASP A 74 -0.80 10.55 -7.20
C ASP A 74 -1.68 11.61 -6.56
N GLY A 75 -1.95 11.49 -5.28
CA GLY A 75 -2.74 12.45 -4.49
C GLY A 75 -2.11 13.83 -4.33
N GLY A 76 -0.87 14.07 -4.80
CA GLY A 76 -0.23 15.39 -4.76
C GLY A 76 1.17 15.45 -4.15
N VAL A 77 1.86 14.31 -4.06
CA VAL A 77 3.21 14.18 -3.48
C VAL A 77 3.24 14.57 -2.00
N TYR A 78 2.39 13.94 -1.21
CA TYR A 78 2.31 14.15 0.23
C TYR A 78 3.04 13.05 1.00
N PRO A 79 4.28 13.29 1.51
CA PRO A 79 4.95 12.36 2.40
C PRO A 79 4.24 12.31 3.75
N LEU A 80 3.89 11.11 4.21
CA LEU A 80 3.31 10.92 5.54
C LEU A 80 4.43 10.95 6.59
N ASP A 81 4.16 11.54 7.73
CA ASP A 81 5.14 11.68 8.81
C ASP A 81 5.61 10.31 9.32
N ALA A 82 6.92 10.18 9.60
CA ALA A 82 7.51 8.92 10.04
C ALA A 82 6.98 8.46 11.41
N GLU A 83 6.71 9.42 12.32
CA GLU A 83 6.11 9.09 13.62
C GLU A 83 4.67 8.59 13.45
N TRP A 84 3.91 9.21 12.55
CA TRP A 84 2.58 8.75 12.23
C TRP A 84 2.60 7.32 11.67
N LEU A 85 3.53 6.99 10.77
CA LEU A 85 3.70 5.63 10.24
C LEU A 85 4.02 4.61 11.35
N ARG A 86 4.89 4.97 12.32
CA ARG A 86 5.16 4.13 13.50
C ARG A 86 3.91 3.92 14.35
N ARG A 87 3.12 4.97 14.55
CA ARG A 87 1.84 4.87 15.29
C ARG A 87 0.83 3.98 14.57
N VAL A 88 0.76 4.02 13.23
CA VAL A 88 -0.09 3.10 12.44
C VAL A 88 0.40 1.66 12.61
N ARG A 89 1.72 1.41 12.56
CA ARG A 89 2.25 0.05 12.80
C ARG A 89 1.88 -0.45 14.19
N ALA A 90 2.11 0.34 15.21
CA ALA A 90 1.74 -0.01 16.58
C ALA A 90 0.22 -0.21 16.77
N PHE A 91 -0.60 0.57 16.06
CA PHE A 91 -2.04 0.40 16.02
C PHE A 91 -2.43 -0.95 15.39
N CYS A 92 -1.83 -1.31 14.26
CA CYS A 92 -2.06 -2.61 13.62
C CYS A 92 -1.68 -3.76 14.56
N ASP A 93 -0.53 -3.68 15.21
CA ASP A 93 -0.08 -4.69 16.18
C ASP A 93 -1.04 -4.82 17.37
N LYS A 94 -1.51 -3.69 17.92
CA LYS A 94 -2.44 -3.65 19.03
C LYS A 94 -3.78 -4.32 18.72
N TYR A 95 -4.28 -4.12 17.53
CA TYR A 95 -5.61 -4.58 17.11
C TYR A 95 -5.58 -5.83 16.24
N ASP A 96 -4.42 -6.47 16.07
CA ASP A 96 -4.25 -7.65 15.23
C ASP A 96 -4.78 -7.40 13.80
N LEU A 97 -4.24 -6.35 13.17
CA LEU A 97 -4.54 -5.95 11.80
C LEU A 97 -3.26 -6.09 10.95
N LEU A 98 -3.41 -6.44 9.70
CA LEU A 98 -2.28 -6.39 8.77
C LEU A 98 -2.01 -4.96 8.32
N MET A 99 -0.73 -4.59 8.24
CA MET A 99 -0.30 -3.35 7.62
C MET A 99 0.18 -3.62 6.20
N ILE A 100 -0.48 -3.02 5.22
CA ILE A 100 -0.12 -3.09 3.81
C ILE A 100 0.43 -1.74 3.38
N VAL A 101 1.65 -1.72 2.87
CA VAL A 101 2.22 -0.52 2.25
C VAL A 101 2.20 -0.67 0.74
N ASP A 102 1.51 0.25 0.08
CA ASP A 102 1.55 0.40 -1.35
C ASP A 102 2.76 1.24 -1.74
N ASP A 103 3.81 0.57 -2.17
CA ASP A 103 5.08 1.18 -2.52
C ASP A 103 5.32 1.20 -4.04
N ILE A 104 4.22 1.10 -4.80
CA ILE A 104 4.23 1.02 -6.27
C ILE A 104 4.90 2.25 -6.89
N GLN A 105 4.62 3.43 -6.37
CA GLN A 105 5.18 4.67 -6.89
C GLN A 105 6.32 5.24 -6.07
N ALA A 106 6.26 5.07 -4.75
CA ALA A 106 7.23 5.64 -3.82
C ALA A 106 8.47 4.77 -3.60
N GLY A 107 8.38 3.47 -3.89
CA GLY A 107 9.46 2.52 -3.70
C GLY A 107 10.51 2.51 -4.81
N CYS A 108 11.41 1.53 -4.73
CA CYS A 108 12.52 1.30 -5.65
C CYS A 108 13.42 2.55 -5.80
N GLY A 109 13.79 3.16 -4.68
CA GLY A 109 14.70 4.31 -4.64
C GLY A 109 14.06 5.66 -4.96
N ARG A 110 12.77 5.72 -5.32
CA ARG A 110 12.09 6.98 -5.68
C ARG A 110 12.15 8.03 -4.56
N CYS A 111 12.08 7.58 -3.30
CA CYS A 111 12.10 8.43 -2.11
C CYS A 111 13.46 8.42 -1.37
N GLY A 112 14.52 7.94 -2.01
CA GLY A 112 15.86 7.84 -1.44
C GLY A 112 16.20 6.43 -0.96
N ASN A 113 15.40 5.85 -0.07
CA ASN A 113 15.55 4.46 0.35
C ASN A 113 14.92 3.50 -0.68
N PHE A 114 15.32 2.23 -0.68
CA PHE A 114 14.71 1.24 -1.57
C PHE A 114 13.21 1.11 -1.32
N PHE A 115 12.78 0.96 -0.06
CA PHE A 115 11.37 1.08 0.31
C PHE A 115 11.11 2.43 0.98
N SER A 116 10.05 3.09 0.57
CA SER A 116 9.70 4.42 1.06
C SER A 116 9.42 4.49 2.56
N PHE A 117 9.03 3.37 3.17
CA PHE A 117 8.71 3.26 4.60
C PHE A 117 9.95 3.03 5.50
N GLU A 118 11.12 2.72 4.95
CA GLU A 118 12.35 2.48 5.73
C GLU A 118 12.72 3.68 6.61
N ARG A 119 12.47 4.90 6.13
CA ARG A 119 12.67 6.13 6.90
C ARG A 119 11.90 6.18 8.22
N ALA A 120 10.85 5.38 8.36
CA ALA A 120 10.08 5.26 9.60
C ALA A 120 10.57 4.11 10.49
N GLY A 121 11.46 3.24 10.01
CA GLY A 121 11.97 2.08 10.75
C GLY A 121 10.89 1.03 11.03
N ILE A 122 9.87 0.92 10.18
CA ILE A 122 8.78 -0.05 10.31
C ILE A 122 8.94 -1.22 9.34
N VAL A 123 8.31 -2.34 9.65
CA VAL A 123 8.20 -3.51 8.75
C VAL A 123 6.71 -3.79 8.53
N PRO A 124 6.18 -3.52 7.34
CA PRO A 124 4.82 -3.90 6.97
C PRO A 124 4.65 -5.42 6.88
N ASP A 125 3.41 -5.87 6.92
CA ASP A 125 3.09 -7.30 6.73
C ASP A 125 3.05 -7.66 5.25
N ILE A 126 2.59 -6.70 4.42
CA ILE A 126 2.52 -6.83 2.96
C ILE A 126 3.02 -5.54 2.31
N VAL A 127 3.79 -5.68 1.24
CA VAL A 127 4.24 -4.55 0.41
C VAL A 127 3.91 -4.83 -1.05
N THR A 128 3.30 -3.87 -1.73
CA THR A 128 3.10 -3.95 -3.19
C THR A 128 4.12 -3.07 -3.89
N VAL A 129 4.78 -3.61 -4.89
CA VAL A 129 5.83 -2.92 -5.67
C VAL A 129 5.53 -3.08 -7.16
N SER A 130 5.70 -2.02 -7.94
CA SER A 130 5.55 -2.05 -9.39
C SER A 130 6.36 -0.91 -10.01
N LYS A 131 5.97 -0.44 -11.19
CA LYS A 131 6.61 0.69 -11.90
C LYS A 131 8.13 0.51 -12.00
N SER A 132 8.90 1.18 -11.15
CA SER A 132 10.37 1.18 -11.22
C SER A 132 11.02 -0.19 -11.04
N ILE A 133 10.36 -1.15 -10.37
CA ILE A 133 10.89 -2.51 -10.21
C ILE A 133 11.07 -3.23 -11.56
N GLY A 134 10.26 -2.89 -12.56
CA GLY A 134 10.35 -3.44 -13.91
C GLY A 134 11.58 -2.97 -14.70
N GLY A 135 12.38 -2.08 -14.16
CA GLY A 135 13.48 -1.43 -14.89
C GLY A 135 12.95 -0.55 -16.01
N TYR A 136 13.56 -0.64 -17.19
CA TYR A 136 13.13 0.14 -18.34
C TYR A 136 12.33 -0.72 -19.35
N GLY A 137 11.06 -0.32 -19.54
CA GLY A 137 10.24 -0.79 -20.66
C GLY A 137 9.46 -2.09 -20.43
N MET A 138 9.61 -2.77 -19.29
CA MET A 138 8.90 -4.02 -19.02
C MET A 138 7.94 -3.86 -17.83
N PRO A 139 6.63 -4.14 -18.02
CA PRO A 139 5.67 -4.10 -16.92
C PRO A 139 5.91 -5.26 -15.94
N MET A 140 6.00 -4.94 -14.67
CA MET A 140 6.14 -5.92 -13.59
C MET A 140 5.48 -5.41 -12.31
N SER A 141 4.93 -6.32 -11.54
CA SER A 141 4.49 -6.06 -10.17
C SER A 141 4.88 -7.23 -9.27
N VAL A 142 5.15 -6.92 -8.02
CA VAL A 142 5.55 -7.87 -6.99
C VAL A 142 4.73 -7.59 -5.74
N VAL A 143 4.30 -8.64 -5.07
CA VAL A 143 3.75 -8.58 -3.73
C VAL A 143 4.75 -9.28 -2.81
N LEU A 144 5.30 -8.56 -1.86
CA LEU A 144 6.12 -9.09 -0.79
C LEU A 144 5.22 -9.26 0.44
N LEU A 145 5.31 -10.40 1.08
CA LEU A 145 4.50 -10.68 2.26
C LEU A 145 5.29 -11.50 3.27
N LYS A 146 4.92 -11.43 4.54
CA LYS A 146 5.50 -12.25 5.58
C LYS A 146 5.21 -13.73 5.28
N PRO A 147 6.14 -14.66 5.58
CA PRO A 147 5.98 -16.08 5.24
C PRO A 147 4.69 -16.71 5.75
N GLU A 148 4.23 -16.33 6.93
CA GLU A 148 2.99 -16.83 7.54
C GLU A 148 1.71 -16.42 6.78
N LEU A 149 1.80 -15.43 5.89
CA LEU A 149 0.70 -14.96 5.04
C LEU A 149 0.67 -15.69 3.68
N ASP A 150 1.68 -16.46 3.33
CA ASP A 150 1.72 -17.27 2.11
C ASP A 150 0.93 -18.57 2.29
N ILE A 151 -0.38 -18.42 2.35
CA ILE A 151 -1.32 -19.53 2.61
C ILE A 151 -2.00 -20.06 1.35
N TRP A 152 -1.63 -19.57 0.17
CA TRP A 152 -2.24 -20.01 -1.09
C TRP A 152 -1.89 -21.46 -1.42
N LYS A 153 -2.89 -22.17 -1.90
CA LYS A 153 -2.68 -23.49 -2.51
C LYS A 153 -2.26 -23.33 -3.98
N PRO A 154 -1.60 -24.32 -4.56
CA PRO A 154 -1.26 -24.30 -5.99
C PRO A 154 -2.49 -23.97 -6.84
N GLY A 155 -2.34 -23.00 -7.76
CA GLY A 155 -3.40 -22.54 -8.65
C GLY A 155 -4.33 -21.45 -8.11
N GLN A 156 -4.32 -21.15 -6.82
CA GLN A 156 -5.20 -20.10 -6.24
C GLN A 156 -4.76 -18.69 -6.60
N HIS A 157 -3.48 -18.47 -6.88
CA HIS A 157 -2.93 -17.18 -7.27
C HIS A 157 -2.22 -17.32 -8.62
N SER A 158 -2.98 -17.50 -9.68
CA SER A 158 -2.47 -17.72 -11.04
C SER A 158 -2.92 -16.62 -12.01
N GLY A 159 -2.22 -16.51 -13.13
CA GLY A 159 -2.56 -15.63 -14.23
C GLY A 159 -1.66 -15.90 -15.44
N THR A 160 -2.23 -15.87 -16.63
CA THR A 160 -1.56 -16.25 -17.89
C THR A 160 -0.24 -15.49 -18.12
N PHE A 161 -0.18 -14.22 -17.75
CA PHE A 161 1.01 -13.38 -17.95
C PHE A 161 1.92 -13.27 -16.73
N ARG A 162 1.65 -14.02 -15.67
CA ARG A 162 2.53 -14.07 -14.50
C ARG A 162 3.84 -14.80 -14.85
N GLY A 163 4.94 -14.34 -14.25
CA GLY A 163 6.24 -14.92 -14.51
C GLY A 163 6.82 -14.56 -15.87
N ASN A 164 6.52 -13.39 -16.41
CA ASN A 164 7.11 -12.91 -17.64
C ASN A 164 8.64 -12.85 -17.52
N GLN A 165 9.34 -13.69 -18.29
CA GLN A 165 10.78 -13.85 -18.20
C GLN A 165 11.54 -12.56 -18.58
N LEU A 166 11.05 -11.79 -19.54
CA LEU A 166 11.67 -10.52 -19.94
C LEU A 166 11.59 -9.49 -18.82
N SER A 167 10.45 -9.44 -18.11
CA SER A 167 10.29 -8.57 -16.95
C SER A 167 11.23 -8.97 -15.81
N PHE A 168 11.45 -10.26 -15.58
CA PHE A 168 12.40 -10.73 -14.57
C PHE A 168 13.84 -10.36 -14.92
N VAL A 169 14.23 -10.49 -16.19
CA VAL A 169 15.57 -10.09 -16.65
C VAL A 169 15.77 -8.58 -16.48
N ALA A 170 14.79 -7.77 -16.87
CA ALA A 170 14.85 -6.32 -16.73
C ALA A 170 14.92 -5.90 -15.24
N ALA A 171 14.05 -6.47 -14.40
CA ALA A 171 14.05 -6.20 -12.97
C ALA A 171 15.37 -6.61 -12.29
N LYS A 172 15.91 -7.79 -12.64
CA LYS A 172 17.20 -8.24 -12.11
C LYS A 172 18.31 -7.25 -12.47
N ALA A 173 18.37 -6.79 -13.71
CA ALA A 173 19.37 -5.82 -14.14
C ALA A 173 19.21 -4.47 -13.41
N ALA A 174 17.98 -4.00 -13.25
CA ALA A 174 17.70 -2.78 -12.50
C ALA A 174 18.15 -2.88 -11.03
N LEU A 175 17.84 -3.99 -10.35
CA LEU A 175 18.26 -4.23 -8.97
C LEU A 175 19.78 -4.33 -8.83
N GLN A 176 20.48 -4.93 -9.80
CA GLN A 176 21.94 -5.01 -9.79
C GLN A 176 22.55 -3.59 -9.90
N ILE A 177 22.04 -2.75 -10.80
CA ILE A 177 22.52 -1.37 -10.96
C ILE A 177 22.27 -0.55 -9.67
N MET A 178 21.10 -0.73 -9.03
CA MET A 178 20.82 -0.04 -7.76
C MET A 178 21.81 -0.44 -6.68
N ASN A 179 22.12 -1.74 -6.52
CA ASN A 179 23.06 -2.21 -5.51
C ASN A 179 24.52 -1.79 -5.77
N GLU A 180 24.91 -1.54 -7.02
CA GLU A 180 26.26 -1.11 -7.39
C GLU A 180 26.48 0.40 -7.16
N GLN A 181 25.41 1.16 -6.92
CA GLN A 181 25.46 2.62 -6.72
C GLN A 181 25.36 3.02 -5.24
N GLU A 182 25.13 2.08 -4.33
CA GLU A 182 25.24 2.27 -2.89
C GLU A 182 26.69 2.10 -2.41
#